data_0f77625e8a46ad15c58e8450660230cc
#
_entry.id   0f77625e8a46ad15c58e8450660230cc
#
_cell.length_a   1.000
_cell.length_b   1.000
_cell.length_c   1.000
_cell.angle_alpha   90.00
_cell.angle_beta   90.00
_cell.angle_gamma   90.00
#
_symmetry.space_group_name_H-M   'P 1'
#
loop_
_entity.id
_entity.type
_entity.pdbx_description
1 polymer ?
#
loop_
_entity_poly.entity_id
_entity_poly.type
_entity_poly.pdbx_seq_one_letter_code
_entity_poly.pdbx_strand_id
1 'polypeptide(L)'
;MNNKITINPCKNKVGAIIDADLNNADKNILSNIKEALNEYGVIFFRNQNLTTSQYIKFAKHFGKCADYPMLKSLDDYPEITVVEKKPGEKIMFGEGWHTDSTYTQSPPKITMLYSINTPTRGKGNTRFASQYLSYEKLDKNYKKKIENLKAIFSADGPISKTRNNRIAEKGKGVDPKSLLAEHSIVKINEYNGKKSIYLSPGHVTQLVGVEKK
;
A
#
# COMPACT_ATOMS: atom_id res chain seq x y z
N MET A 1 20.76 26.34 4.91
CA MET A 1 21.30 24.95 4.98
C MET A 1 20.83 24.23 3.74
N ASN A 2 21.75 23.70 2.89
CA ASN A 2 21.35 22.92 1.72
C ASN A 2 20.72 21.59 2.22
N ASN A 3 19.40 21.50 2.19
CA ASN A 3 18.69 20.26 2.44
C ASN A 3 19.06 19.27 1.32
N LYS A 4 20.06 18.44 1.57
CA LYS A 4 20.55 17.45 0.60
C LYS A 4 19.65 16.21 0.69
N ILE A 5 19.11 15.79 -0.43
CA ILE A 5 18.43 14.49 -0.58
C ILE A 5 19.38 13.49 -1.24
N THR A 6 19.41 12.27 -0.71
CA THR A 6 20.12 11.15 -1.37
C THR A 6 19.16 10.00 -1.57
N ILE A 7 19.11 9.46 -2.79
CA ILE A 7 18.25 8.34 -3.16
C ILE A 7 19.14 7.14 -3.46
N ASN A 8 18.99 6.08 -2.68
CA ASN A 8 19.76 4.84 -2.77
C ASN A 8 18.83 3.69 -3.19
N PRO A 9 18.83 3.28 -4.47
CA PRO A 9 18.03 2.16 -4.94
C PRO A 9 18.42 0.85 -4.23
N CYS A 10 17.42 0.02 -3.92
CA CYS A 10 17.66 -1.33 -3.41
C CYS A 10 18.27 -2.22 -4.49
N LYS A 11 19.10 -3.21 -4.10
CA LYS A 11 19.85 -4.08 -5.04
C LYS A 11 18.97 -4.80 -6.06
N ASN A 12 17.74 -5.15 -5.71
CA ASN A 12 16.79 -5.84 -6.59
C ASN A 12 15.93 -4.89 -7.44
N LYS A 13 16.24 -3.59 -7.44
CA LYS A 13 15.45 -2.53 -8.11
C LYS A 13 13.99 -2.40 -7.63
N VAL A 14 13.63 -3.00 -6.51
CA VAL A 14 12.33 -2.82 -5.85
C VAL A 14 12.54 -2.00 -4.61
N GLY A 15 12.12 -0.74 -4.69
CA GLY A 15 12.27 0.23 -3.61
C GLY A 15 13.59 1.00 -3.62
N ALA A 16 13.59 2.11 -2.87
CA ALA A 16 14.76 2.93 -2.61
C ALA A 16 14.77 3.42 -1.16
N ILE A 17 15.96 3.57 -0.59
CA ILE A 17 16.15 4.24 0.71
C ILE A 17 16.46 5.71 0.43
N ILE A 18 15.69 6.59 1.01
CA ILE A 18 15.87 8.04 0.87
C ILE A 18 16.42 8.60 2.18
N ASP A 19 17.52 9.30 2.07
CA ASP A 19 18.09 10.08 3.15
C ASP A 19 17.63 11.53 2.98
N ALA A 20 16.69 11.96 3.80
CA ALA A 20 16.14 13.29 3.86
C ALA A 20 15.44 13.49 5.20
N ASP A 21 15.47 14.72 5.72
CA ASP A 21 14.66 15.12 6.87
C ASP A 21 13.27 15.55 6.42
N LEU A 22 12.26 14.76 6.75
CA LEU A 22 10.88 15.01 6.35
C LEU A 22 10.23 16.19 7.08
N ASN A 23 10.77 16.61 8.24
CA ASN A 23 10.29 17.80 8.93
C ASN A 23 10.61 19.09 8.16
N ASN A 24 11.70 19.09 7.40
CA ASN A 24 12.23 20.24 6.69
C ASN A 24 12.23 20.04 5.17
N ALA A 25 11.38 19.13 4.64
CA ALA A 25 11.30 18.86 3.22
C ALA A 25 10.68 20.05 2.47
N ASP A 26 11.50 20.70 1.66
CA ASP A 26 11.07 21.77 0.75
C ASP A 26 10.44 21.21 -0.53
N LYS A 27 9.99 22.10 -1.42
CA LYS A 27 9.35 21.69 -2.69
C LYS A 27 10.25 20.84 -3.57
N ASN A 28 11.55 21.08 -3.58
CA ASN A 28 12.50 20.31 -4.40
C ASN A 28 12.66 18.91 -3.83
N ILE A 29 12.83 18.76 -2.51
CA ILE A 29 12.91 17.46 -1.84
C ILE A 29 11.61 16.67 -2.07
N LEU A 30 10.45 17.30 -1.94
CA LEU A 30 9.16 16.65 -2.18
C LEU A 30 8.99 16.19 -3.63
N SER A 31 9.48 16.96 -4.62
CA SER A 31 9.48 16.55 -6.03
C SER A 31 10.33 15.31 -6.23
N ASN A 32 11.57 15.31 -5.74
CA ASN A 32 12.48 14.15 -5.82
C ASN A 32 11.91 12.90 -5.14
N ILE A 33 11.22 13.07 -3.99
CA ILE A 33 10.56 11.97 -3.28
C ILE A 33 9.44 11.37 -4.15
N LYS A 34 8.62 12.22 -4.79
CA LYS A 34 7.54 11.76 -5.68
C LYS A 34 8.09 11.03 -6.91
N GLU A 35 9.14 11.53 -7.52
CA GLU A 35 9.82 10.88 -8.63
C GLU A 35 10.39 9.53 -8.22
N ALA A 36 11.07 9.46 -7.08
CA ALA A 36 11.58 8.21 -6.54
C ALA A 36 10.47 7.19 -6.26
N LEU A 37 9.35 7.63 -5.68
CA LEU A 37 8.21 6.74 -5.46
C LEU A 37 7.65 6.17 -6.76
N ASN A 38 7.49 7.00 -7.79
CA ASN A 38 7.00 6.56 -9.10
C ASN A 38 7.99 5.62 -9.82
N GLU A 39 9.29 5.81 -9.64
CA GLU A 39 10.32 4.97 -10.26
C GLU A 39 10.47 3.62 -9.54
N TYR A 40 10.54 3.63 -8.21
CA TYR A 40 10.87 2.44 -7.41
C TYR A 40 9.65 1.73 -6.80
N GLY A 41 8.47 2.35 -6.81
CA GLY A 41 7.21 1.78 -6.32
C GLY A 41 7.07 1.75 -4.80
N VAL A 42 8.15 1.71 -4.04
CA VAL A 42 8.21 1.83 -2.59
C VAL A 42 9.47 2.58 -2.18
N ILE A 43 9.35 3.45 -1.18
CA ILE A 43 10.47 4.23 -0.66
C ILE A 43 10.51 4.14 0.86
N PHE A 44 11.70 4.20 1.41
CA PHE A 44 11.94 4.06 2.84
C PHE A 44 12.73 5.25 3.36
N PHE A 45 12.28 5.79 4.47
CA PHE A 45 12.98 6.83 5.22
C PHE A 45 13.43 6.25 6.55
N ARG A 46 14.70 6.41 6.89
CA ARG A 46 15.24 5.97 8.18
C ARG A 46 15.37 7.16 9.15
N ASN A 47 15.40 6.84 10.44
CA ASN A 47 15.69 7.81 11.49
C ASN A 47 14.79 9.06 11.47
N GLN A 48 13.52 8.90 11.11
CA GLN A 48 12.57 9.99 11.16
C GLN A 48 11.98 10.11 12.57
N ASN A 49 11.87 11.34 13.06
CA ASN A 49 11.19 11.65 14.31
C ASN A 49 10.08 12.67 14.03
N LEU A 50 8.88 12.15 13.74
CA LEU A 50 7.72 12.94 13.36
C LEU A 50 6.67 12.87 14.47
N THR A 51 6.13 14.01 14.85
CA THR A 51 4.85 14.05 15.57
C THR A 51 3.72 13.59 14.64
N THR A 52 2.59 13.20 15.18
CA THR A 52 1.41 12.80 14.41
C THR A 52 0.97 13.90 13.43
N SER A 53 0.99 15.17 13.88
CA SER A 53 0.68 16.33 13.03
C SER A 53 1.67 16.50 11.88
N GLN A 54 2.98 16.32 12.12
CA GLN A 54 4.00 16.39 11.07
C GLN A 54 3.86 15.22 10.07
N TYR A 55 3.55 14.04 10.55
CA TYR A 55 3.29 12.87 9.70
C TYR A 55 2.11 13.12 8.74
N ILE A 56 0.98 13.62 9.24
CA ILE A 56 -0.18 13.98 8.40
C ILE A 56 0.14 15.13 7.45
N LYS A 57 0.87 16.15 7.93
CA LYS A 57 1.31 17.27 7.08
C LYS A 57 2.14 16.75 5.90
N PHE A 58 3.07 15.84 6.15
CA PHE A 58 3.87 15.23 5.09
C PHE A 58 2.98 14.40 4.13
N ALA A 59 2.08 13.56 4.66
CA ALA A 59 1.17 12.77 3.84
C ALA A 59 0.32 13.63 2.88
N LYS A 60 -0.17 14.78 3.33
CA LYS A 60 -0.98 15.73 2.53
C LYS A 60 -0.26 16.29 1.30
N HIS A 61 1.07 16.21 1.22
CA HIS A 61 1.80 16.58 -0.01
C HIS A 61 1.57 15.60 -1.18
N PHE A 62 1.09 14.41 -0.89
CA PHE A 62 0.78 13.37 -1.89
C PHE A 62 -0.71 13.34 -2.28
N GLY A 63 -1.54 14.09 -1.60
CA GLY A 63 -2.96 14.19 -1.90
C GLY A 63 -3.84 14.19 -0.63
N LYS A 64 -5.14 14.05 -0.83
CA LYS A 64 -6.09 13.93 0.27
C LYS A 64 -5.90 12.59 0.97
N CYS A 65 -5.71 12.62 2.28
CA CYS A 65 -5.66 11.40 3.07
C CYS A 65 -7.07 10.79 3.18
N ALA A 66 -7.13 9.47 3.07
CA ALA A 66 -8.37 8.71 3.20
C ALA A 66 -8.50 8.12 4.61
N ASP A 67 -9.71 7.95 5.06
CA ASP A 67 -10.01 7.18 6.25
C ASP A 67 -10.11 5.68 5.91
N TYR A 68 -9.57 4.81 6.78
CA TYR A 68 -9.68 3.37 6.60
C TYR A 68 -11.09 2.88 6.99
N PRO A 69 -11.82 2.22 6.09
CA PRO A 69 -13.26 2.02 6.29
C PRO A 69 -13.62 1.01 7.38
N MET A 70 -12.75 0.10 7.76
CA MET A 70 -13.10 -1.03 8.62
C MET A 70 -12.68 -0.89 10.08
N LEU A 71 -11.65 -0.12 10.39
CA LEU A 71 -11.15 0.04 11.75
C LEU A 71 -11.23 1.49 12.21
N LYS A 72 -11.45 1.68 13.51
CA LYS A 72 -11.40 2.99 14.14
C LYS A 72 -10.00 3.57 14.01
N SER A 73 -9.96 4.83 13.70
CA SER A 73 -8.77 5.67 13.60
C SER A 73 -8.46 6.33 14.95
N LEU A 74 -7.41 7.13 15.01
CA LEU A 74 -7.15 8.01 16.16
C LEU A 74 -8.24 9.11 16.21
N ASP A 75 -8.68 9.46 17.40
CA ASP A 75 -9.79 10.43 17.60
C ASP A 75 -9.48 11.78 16.96
N ASP A 76 -8.28 12.30 17.17
CA ASP A 76 -7.83 13.60 16.60
C ASP A 76 -7.33 13.51 15.16
N TYR A 77 -7.12 12.29 14.62
CA TYR A 77 -6.55 12.06 13.30
C TYR A 77 -7.28 10.90 12.60
N PRO A 78 -8.46 11.17 12.02
CA PRO A 78 -9.30 10.14 11.40
C PRO A 78 -8.64 9.44 10.19
N GLU A 79 -7.57 10.02 9.64
CA GLU A 79 -6.80 9.42 8.54
C GLU A 79 -5.76 8.39 9.03
N ILE A 80 -5.55 8.26 10.34
CA ILE A 80 -4.53 7.36 10.91
C ILE A 80 -5.20 6.18 11.62
N THR A 81 -4.92 4.99 11.12
CA THR A 81 -5.27 3.73 11.78
C THR A 81 -4.04 3.10 12.41
N VAL A 82 -4.14 2.76 13.69
CA VAL A 82 -3.05 2.08 14.41
C VAL A 82 -3.07 0.58 14.06
N VAL A 83 -1.96 0.10 13.52
CA VAL A 83 -1.71 -1.33 13.27
C VAL A 83 -0.68 -1.82 14.27
N GLU A 84 -1.08 -2.72 15.15
CA GLU A 84 -0.18 -3.30 16.15
C GLU A 84 -0.27 -4.82 16.16
N LYS A 85 0.78 -5.49 16.59
CA LYS A 85 0.77 -6.90 16.96
C LYS A 85 1.01 -7.02 18.45
N LYS A 86 0.03 -7.56 19.17
CA LYS A 86 0.14 -7.81 20.61
C LYS A 86 0.96 -9.07 20.91
N PRO A 87 1.63 -9.15 22.05
CA PRO A 87 2.27 -10.40 22.49
C PRO A 87 1.28 -11.56 22.48
N GLY A 88 1.72 -12.73 21.98
CA GLY A 88 0.89 -13.92 21.89
C GLY A 88 -0.02 -14.05 20.66
N GLU A 89 -0.19 -13.01 19.88
CA GLU A 89 -0.96 -13.11 18.63
C GLU A 89 -0.22 -13.97 17.61
N LYS A 90 -0.92 -14.96 17.04
CA LYS A 90 -0.39 -15.86 16.01
C LYS A 90 -0.49 -15.29 14.61
N ILE A 91 -1.55 -14.53 14.33
CA ILE A 91 -1.84 -13.96 13.00
C ILE A 91 -1.50 -12.48 13.01
N MET A 92 -0.78 -12.02 11.99
CA MET A 92 -0.50 -10.59 11.79
C MET A 92 -1.60 -9.96 10.95
N PHE A 93 -1.98 -8.73 11.30
CA PHE A 93 -2.87 -7.94 10.46
C PHE A 93 -2.25 -7.74 9.07
N GLY A 94 -3.01 -8.06 8.02
CA GLY A 94 -2.54 -7.94 6.64
C GLY A 94 -1.50 -8.98 6.23
N GLU A 95 -1.36 -10.10 6.96
CA GLU A 95 -0.44 -11.17 6.58
C GLU A 95 -0.87 -11.82 5.26
N GLY A 96 0.01 -11.74 4.27
CA GLY A 96 -0.22 -12.24 2.91
C GLY A 96 0.05 -11.18 1.85
N TRP A 97 0.21 -11.61 0.60
CA TRP A 97 0.40 -10.70 -0.52
C TRP A 97 -0.90 -9.94 -0.83
N HIS A 98 -0.85 -8.62 -0.77
CA HIS A 98 -1.99 -7.76 -1.09
C HIS A 98 -1.55 -6.38 -1.56
N THR A 99 -2.48 -5.68 -2.16
CA THR A 99 -2.47 -4.24 -2.38
C THR A 99 -3.60 -3.66 -1.54
N ASP A 100 -3.34 -2.60 -0.81
CA ASP A 100 -4.29 -2.04 0.16
C ASP A 100 -5.58 -1.55 -0.49
N SER A 101 -6.69 -1.78 0.20
CA SER A 101 -8.03 -1.23 -0.08
C SER A 101 -8.51 -1.36 -1.53
N THR A 102 -8.05 -2.38 -2.25
CA THR A 102 -8.44 -2.62 -3.65
C THR A 102 -9.94 -2.91 -3.82
N TYR A 103 -10.64 -3.20 -2.74
CA TYR A 103 -12.10 -3.39 -2.69
C TYR A 103 -12.91 -2.08 -2.67
N THR A 104 -12.25 -0.92 -2.74
CA THR A 104 -12.92 0.37 -2.89
C THR A 104 -12.94 0.80 -4.35
N GLN A 105 -13.97 1.55 -4.77
CA GLN A 105 -14.08 2.07 -6.14
C GLN A 105 -12.92 3.01 -6.51
N SER A 106 -12.45 3.78 -5.53
CA SER A 106 -11.28 4.65 -5.66
C SER A 106 -10.25 4.27 -4.61
N PRO A 107 -9.41 3.26 -4.88
CA PRO A 107 -8.37 2.85 -3.93
C PRO A 107 -7.37 3.97 -3.68
N PRO A 108 -6.79 4.07 -2.48
CA PRO A 108 -5.72 5.02 -2.22
C PRO A 108 -4.52 4.73 -3.16
N LYS A 109 -3.97 5.79 -3.76
CA LYS A 109 -2.81 5.67 -4.65
C LYS A 109 -1.53 5.31 -3.89
N ILE A 110 -1.44 5.71 -2.63
CA ILE A 110 -0.26 5.56 -1.78
C ILE A 110 -0.71 5.15 -0.39
N THR A 111 -0.03 4.17 0.19
CA THR A 111 -0.11 3.85 1.62
C THR A 111 1.18 4.27 2.29
N MET A 112 1.07 4.92 3.45
CA MET A 112 2.20 5.38 4.24
C MET A 112 2.17 4.73 5.61
N LEU A 113 3.30 4.17 6.05
CA LEU A 113 3.46 3.57 7.37
C LEU A 113 4.53 4.31 8.16
N TYR A 114 4.24 4.67 9.39
CA TYR A 114 5.19 5.20 10.35
C TYR A 114 5.39 4.20 11.47
N SER A 115 6.62 3.71 11.60
CA SER A 115 6.95 2.68 12.58
C SER A 115 7.28 3.31 13.93
N ILE A 116 6.50 2.95 14.96
CA ILE A 116 6.71 3.42 16.33
C ILE A 116 7.51 2.37 17.12
N ASN A 117 7.10 1.10 17.00
CA ASN A 117 7.72 0.00 17.71
C ASN A 117 7.94 -1.18 16.76
N THR A 118 9.14 -1.70 16.71
CA THR A 118 9.49 -2.83 15.86
C THR A 118 10.12 -3.96 16.67
N PRO A 119 9.92 -5.23 16.27
CA PRO A 119 10.62 -6.34 16.87
C PRO A 119 12.12 -6.24 16.57
N THR A 120 12.91 -7.08 17.22
CA THR A 120 14.35 -7.20 16.97
C THR A 120 14.64 -7.43 15.48
N ARG A 121 15.79 -6.92 15.03
CA ARG A 121 16.23 -7.00 13.63
C ARG A 121 16.03 -8.41 13.05
N GLY A 122 15.48 -8.49 11.86
CA GLY A 122 15.20 -9.74 11.14
C GLY A 122 13.83 -10.35 11.41
N LYS A 123 13.04 -9.79 12.33
CA LYS A 123 11.67 -10.23 12.60
C LYS A 123 10.66 -9.18 12.14
N GLY A 124 9.46 -9.61 11.72
CA GLY A 124 8.37 -8.72 11.32
C GLY A 124 8.64 -7.90 10.05
N ASN A 125 9.50 -8.38 9.15
CA ASN A 125 9.83 -7.68 7.92
C ASN A 125 8.64 -7.67 6.96
N THR A 126 8.40 -6.52 6.31
CA THR A 126 7.49 -6.41 5.18
C THR A 126 8.23 -6.74 3.89
N ARG A 127 7.60 -7.55 3.03
CA ARG A 127 8.11 -7.88 1.70
C ARG A 127 7.33 -7.11 0.65
N PHE A 128 8.02 -6.63 -0.36
CA PHE A 128 7.43 -5.91 -1.48
C PHE A 128 7.73 -6.61 -2.80
N ALA A 129 6.74 -6.62 -3.71
CA ALA A 129 6.87 -7.10 -5.07
C ALA A 129 6.47 -6.00 -6.04
N SER A 130 7.28 -5.77 -7.08
CA SER A 130 6.94 -4.79 -8.10
C SER A 130 5.97 -5.37 -9.11
N GLN A 131 4.79 -4.78 -9.19
CA GLN A 131 3.78 -5.14 -10.19
C GLN A 131 4.17 -4.69 -11.61
N TYR A 132 5.02 -3.68 -11.74
CA TYR A 132 5.64 -3.32 -13.03
C TYR A 132 6.54 -4.43 -13.54
N LEU A 133 7.51 -4.87 -12.73
CA LEU A 133 8.40 -5.97 -13.08
C LEU A 133 7.65 -7.28 -13.33
N SER A 134 6.58 -7.52 -12.57
CA SER A 134 5.71 -8.69 -12.79
C SER A 134 5.05 -8.64 -14.16
N TYR A 135 4.53 -7.47 -14.58
CA TYR A 135 3.95 -7.30 -15.90
C TYR A 135 5.03 -7.42 -17.01
N GLU A 136 6.18 -6.79 -16.83
CA GLU A 136 7.28 -6.83 -17.81
C GLU A 136 7.74 -8.25 -18.11
N LYS A 137 7.82 -9.12 -17.09
CA LYS A 137 8.25 -10.51 -17.21
C LYS A 137 7.23 -11.46 -17.83
N LEU A 138 5.96 -11.06 -17.97
CA LEU A 138 4.98 -11.87 -18.69
C LEU A 138 5.36 -11.97 -20.16
N ASP A 139 5.17 -13.16 -20.74
CA ASP A 139 5.26 -13.32 -22.17
C ASP A 139 4.14 -12.58 -22.93
N LYS A 140 4.31 -12.42 -24.24
CA LYS A 140 3.36 -11.66 -25.07
C LYS A 140 1.96 -12.25 -25.07
N ASN A 141 1.83 -13.57 -24.99
CA ASN A 141 0.53 -14.25 -25.03
C ASN A 141 -0.24 -13.99 -23.72
N TYR A 142 0.44 -14.07 -22.57
CA TYR A 142 -0.18 -13.73 -21.29
C TYR A 142 -0.55 -12.25 -21.22
N LYS A 143 0.32 -11.33 -21.65
CA LYS A 143 -0.01 -9.90 -21.73
C LYS A 143 -1.30 -9.67 -22.51
N LYS A 144 -1.40 -10.27 -23.72
CA LYS A 144 -2.60 -10.18 -24.56
C LYS A 144 -3.85 -10.74 -23.88
N LYS A 145 -3.72 -11.87 -23.18
CA LYS A 145 -4.85 -12.50 -22.47
C LYS A 145 -5.41 -11.64 -21.34
N ILE A 146 -4.55 -10.94 -20.60
CA ILE A 146 -4.99 -10.20 -19.42
C ILE A 146 -5.30 -8.72 -19.68
N GLU A 147 -4.98 -8.18 -20.85
CA GLU A 147 -5.00 -6.74 -21.14
C GLU A 147 -6.38 -6.11 -20.88
N ASN A 148 -7.45 -6.82 -21.24
CA ASN A 148 -8.82 -6.34 -21.09
C ASN A 148 -9.59 -7.04 -19.97
N LEU A 149 -8.93 -7.90 -19.19
CA LEU A 149 -9.59 -8.59 -18.11
C LEU A 149 -9.82 -7.66 -16.93
N LYS A 150 -10.92 -7.92 -16.23
CA LYS A 150 -11.28 -7.27 -14.97
C LYS A 150 -11.45 -8.31 -13.87
N ALA A 151 -11.30 -7.88 -12.64
CA ALA A 151 -11.52 -8.73 -11.47
C ALA A 151 -12.37 -8.01 -10.43
N ILE A 152 -13.11 -8.81 -9.65
CA ILE A 152 -13.83 -8.35 -8.47
C ILE A 152 -12.90 -8.48 -7.26
N PHE A 153 -12.77 -7.39 -6.53
CA PHE A 153 -12.02 -7.31 -5.29
C PHE A 153 -12.98 -7.13 -4.12
N SER A 154 -12.80 -7.90 -3.08
CA SER A 154 -13.65 -7.87 -1.89
C SER A 154 -12.83 -7.65 -0.62
N ALA A 155 -13.35 -6.86 0.31
CA ALA A 155 -12.80 -6.82 1.64
C ALA A 155 -13.00 -8.15 2.38
N ASP A 156 -13.99 -8.96 2.00
CA ASP A 156 -14.18 -10.34 2.49
C ASP A 156 -13.40 -11.38 1.68
N GLY A 157 -12.37 -10.97 0.96
CA GLY A 157 -11.47 -11.87 0.22
C GLY A 157 -10.54 -12.69 1.13
N PRO A 158 -9.61 -13.47 0.56
CA PRO A 158 -8.77 -14.44 1.29
C PRO A 158 -8.01 -13.88 2.50
N ILE A 159 -7.65 -12.59 2.48
CA ILE A 159 -6.93 -11.93 3.59
C ILE A 159 -7.85 -11.51 4.74
N SER A 160 -9.18 -11.55 4.58
CA SER A 160 -10.15 -11.04 5.57
C SER A 160 -9.93 -11.62 6.97
N LYS A 161 -9.63 -12.92 7.06
CA LYS A 161 -9.35 -13.62 8.32
C LYS A 161 -8.23 -12.99 9.16
N THR A 162 -7.28 -12.30 8.54
CA THR A 162 -6.17 -11.63 9.25
C THR A 162 -6.62 -10.37 9.99
N ARG A 163 -7.83 -9.88 9.70
CA ARG A 163 -8.42 -8.67 10.27
C ARG A 163 -9.49 -8.94 11.32
N ASN A 164 -10.03 -10.17 11.40
CA ASN A 164 -11.20 -10.47 12.21
C ASN A 164 -11.05 -10.07 13.68
N ASN A 165 -9.92 -10.37 14.29
CA ASN A 165 -9.67 -9.99 15.69
C ASN A 165 -9.67 -8.45 15.87
N ARG A 166 -9.07 -7.73 14.93
CA ARG A 166 -9.03 -6.25 14.99
C ARG A 166 -10.39 -5.63 14.72
N ILE A 167 -11.16 -6.19 13.80
CA ILE A 167 -12.53 -5.74 13.54
C ILE A 167 -13.41 -5.99 14.77
N ALA A 168 -13.25 -7.12 15.46
CA ALA A 168 -13.97 -7.39 16.69
C ALA A 168 -13.63 -6.39 17.81
N GLU A 169 -12.38 -5.97 17.93
CA GLU A 169 -11.92 -5.03 18.96
C GLU A 169 -12.19 -3.55 18.61
N LYS A 170 -11.90 -3.17 17.39
CA LYS A 170 -11.83 -1.75 16.94
C LYS A 170 -12.58 -1.50 15.62
N GLY A 171 -13.55 -2.33 15.26
CA GLY A 171 -14.31 -2.19 14.03
C GLY A 171 -15.24 -0.96 14.03
N LYS A 172 -15.49 -0.42 12.84
CA LYS A 172 -16.47 0.66 12.59
C LYS A 172 -17.88 0.14 12.33
N GLY A 173 -18.13 -1.16 12.44
CA GLY A 173 -19.42 -1.76 12.12
C GLY A 173 -19.70 -1.93 10.62
N VAL A 174 -18.70 -1.71 9.77
CA VAL A 174 -18.84 -1.91 8.32
C VAL A 174 -18.75 -3.41 8.00
N ASP A 175 -19.75 -3.95 7.30
CA ASP A 175 -19.68 -5.32 6.81
C ASP A 175 -18.65 -5.43 5.67
N PRO A 176 -17.58 -6.25 5.83
CA PRO A 176 -16.59 -6.44 4.76
C PRO A 176 -17.20 -6.93 3.43
N LYS A 177 -18.32 -7.66 3.47
CA LYS A 177 -19.01 -8.15 2.27
C LYS A 177 -19.63 -7.02 1.44
N SER A 178 -19.95 -5.88 2.06
CA SER A 178 -20.47 -4.71 1.35
C SER A 178 -19.40 -3.93 0.57
N LEU A 179 -18.12 -4.17 0.86
CA LEU A 179 -17.00 -3.50 0.22
C LEU A 179 -16.49 -4.33 -0.95
N LEU A 180 -17.00 -4.00 -2.12
CA LEU A 180 -16.69 -4.64 -3.40
C LEU A 180 -16.34 -3.59 -4.45
N ALA A 181 -15.35 -3.89 -5.29
CA ALA A 181 -15.01 -3.08 -6.45
C ALA A 181 -14.54 -3.93 -7.62
N GLU A 182 -14.88 -3.50 -8.83
CA GLU A 182 -14.36 -4.04 -10.08
C GLU A 182 -13.23 -3.19 -10.59
N HIS A 183 -12.09 -3.82 -10.93
CA HIS A 183 -10.95 -3.12 -11.50
C HIS A 183 -10.34 -3.91 -12.66
N SER A 184 -9.77 -3.17 -13.62
CA SER A 184 -8.90 -3.76 -14.65
C SER A 184 -7.69 -4.41 -14.02
N ILE A 185 -7.32 -5.60 -14.51
CA ILE A 185 -6.13 -6.35 -14.06
C ILE A 185 -4.85 -5.65 -14.52
N VAL A 186 -4.85 -5.03 -15.69
CA VAL A 186 -3.73 -4.22 -16.16
C VAL A 186 -4.05 -2.75 -15.93
N LYS A 187 -3.20 -2.06 -15.18
CA LYS A 187 -3.29 -0.61 -14.97
C LYS A 187 -2.06 0.07 -15.53
N ILE A 188 -2.27 1.28 -16.01
CA ILE A 188 -1.21 2.17 -16.48
C ILE A 188 -1.01 3.24 -15.42
N ASN A 189 0.21 3.44 -14.99
CA ASN A 189 0.54 4.59 -14.14
C ASN A 189 0.54 5.84 -15.00
N GLU A 190 -0.38 6.75 -14.71
CA GLU A 190 -0.55 8.01 -15.46
C GLU A 190 0.69 8.92 -15.43
N TYR A 191 1.54 8.77 -14.38
CA TYR A 191 2.73 9.59 -14.21
C TYR A 191 3.90 9.17 -15.11
N ASN A 192 4.13 7.86 -15.26
CA ASN A 192 5.30 7.33 -15.98
C ASN A 192 4.95 6.39 -17.14
N GLY A 193 3.66 6.17 -17.43
CA GLY A 193 3.18 5.31 -18.50
C GLY A 193 3.43 3.80 -18.30
N LYS A 194 4.06 3.38 -17.19
CA LYS A 194 4.37 1.97 -16.95
C LYS A 194 3.10 1.16 -16.71
N LYS A 195 2.98 0.01 -17.37
CA LYS A 195 1.92 -0.97 -17.12
C LYS A 195 2.26 -1.83 -15.91
N SER A 196 1.26 -2.16 -15.11
CA SER A 196 1.38 -3.02 -13.94
C SER A 196 0.27 -4.05 -13.88
N ILE A 197 0.52 -5.18 -13.21
CA ILE A 197 -0.52 -6.15 -12.87
C ILE A 197 -1.22 -5.66 -11.60
N TYR A 198 -2.49 -5.26 -11.71
CA TYR A 198 -3.29 -4.87 -10.56
C TYR A 198 -4.10 -6.07 -10.06
N LEU A 199 -3.40 -7.03 -9.47
CA LEU A 199 -4.01 -8.20 -8.81
C LEU A 199 -3.54 -8.26 -7.36
N SER A 200 -4.50 -8.33 -6.46
CA SER A 200 -4.28 -8.50 -5.03
C SER A 200 -4.77 -9.88 -4.61
N PRO A 201 -3.89 -10.89 -4.47
CA PRO A 201 -4.32 -12.25 -4.07
C PRO A 201 -5.12 -12.27 -2.78
N GLY A 202 -4.89 -11.28 -1.90
CA GLY A 202 -5.65 -11.14 -0.66
C GLY A 202 -7.10 -10.67 -0.84
N HIS A 203 -7.44 -10.03 -1.95
CA HIS A 203 -8.74 -9.40 -2.15
C HIS A 203 -9.50 -9.89 -3.39
N VAL A 204 -8.82 -10.43 -4.39
CA VAL A 204 -9.49 -10.93 -5.61
C VAL A 204 -10.33 -12.15 -5.28
N THR A 205 -11.59 -12.09 -5.69
CA THR A 205 -12.56 -13.18 -5.49
C THR A 205 -13.01 -13.81 -6.80
N GLN A 206 -12.99 -13.05 -7.90
CA GLN A 206 -13.49 -13.50 -9.20
C GLN A 206 -12.85 -12.74 -10.35
N LEU A 207 -12.65 -13.40 -11.48
CA LEU A 207 -12.40 -12.76 -12.77
C LEU A 207 -13.74 -12.52 -13.48
N VAL A 208 -13.90 -11.31 -14.02
CA VAL A 208 -15.16 -10.94 -14.72
C VAL A 208 -15.21 -11.66 -16.09
N GLY A 209 -16.33 -12.31 -16.39
CA GLY A 209 -16.51 -13.03 -17.66
C GLY A 209 -15.74 -14.35 -17.78
N VAL A 210 -15.15 -14.84 -16.68
CA VAL A 210 -14.48 -16.14 -16.65
C VAL A 210 -15.23 -17.08 -15.72
N GLU A 211 -15.77 -18.16 -16.27
CA GLU A 211 -16.43 -19.19 -15.46
C GLU A 211 -15.42 -19.95 -14.59
N LYS A 212 -15.83 -20.22 -13.35
CA LYS A 212 -15.08 -21.16 -12.49
C LYS A 212 -15.24 -22.56 -13.06
N LYS A 213 -14.16 -23.14 -13.54
CA LYS A 213 -14.12 -24.56 -13.88
C LYS A 213 -14.03 -25.40 -12.63
#